data_aeda6fd6d6d2ddfed2d39d2a7aef2b6b
#
_entry.id   aeda6fd6d6d2ddfed2d39d2a7aef2b6b
#
_cell.length_a   1.000
_cell.length_b   1.000
_cell.length_c   1.000
_cell.angle_alpha   90.00
_cell.angle_beta   90.00
_cell.angle_gamma   90.00
#
_symmetry.space_group_name_H-M   'P 1'
#
loop_
_entity.id
_entity.type
_entity.pdbx_description
1 polymer ?
#
loop_
_entity_poly.entity_id
_entity_poly.type
_entity_poly.pdbx_seq_one_letter_code
_entity_poly.pdbx_strand_id
1 'polypeptide(L)'
;MALPLFRRGPAALLLALLTGCGSSASAQRPVSASTKASATAAARKASTPAPAEGARKPVPSAAELKRDMVAAHNAARAQASRPTPKPALPALTWSDEAARKAEAYAKECRFEHNPNRGAFGENLAAATPDTWTTAQVVKGWADESADYDFARGTCKPGKMCGHYTQVVWRTTKAVGCATRLCTKNSPFGASVGTWQLWVCDYAPPGNWVGEKPY
;
A
#
# COMPACT_ATOMS: atom_id res chain seq x y z
N MET A 1 29.96 -23.29 -28.74
CA MET A 1 30.71 -24.29 -27.96
C MET A 1 31.36 -23.63 -26.77
N ALA A 2 31.32 -24.27 -25.62
CA ALA A 2 31.86 -23.95 -24.29
C ALA A 2 30.92 -23.21 -23.35
N LEU A 3 30.23 -23.98 -22.48
CA LEU A 3 29.67 -23.56 -21.17
C LEU A 3 30.80 -23.46 -20.14
N PRO A 4 30.72 -22.58 -19.15
CA PRO A 4 31.46 -22.74 -17.92
C PRO A 4 30.62 -23.32 -16.77
N LEU A 5 31.28 -24.20 -16.03
CA LEU A 5 30.84 -24.99 -14.90
C LEU A 5 30.46 -24.13 -13.69
N PHE A 6 29.35 -24.47 -13.04
CA PHE A 6 29.00 -24.07 -11.69
C PHE A 6 29.90 -24.77 -10.65
N ARG A 7 30.60 -23.99 -9.84
CA ARG A 7 31.25 -24.46 -8.59
C ARG A 7 30.30 -24.27 -7.40
N ARG A 8 29.94 -25.38 -6.77
CA ARG A 8 29.26 -25.43 -5.46
C ARG A 8 30.34 -25.27 -4.37
N GLY A 9 30.13 -24.35 -3.44
CA GLY A 9 30.85 -24.21 -2.18
C GLY A 9 29.98 -24.66 -0.99
N PRO A 10 30.57 -25.14 0.12
CA PRO A 10 29.86 -25.92 1.12
C PRO A 10 29.13 -25.10 2.17
N ALA A 11 28.01 -25.67 2.66
CA ALA A 11 27.24 -25.20 3.80
C ALA A 11 28.05 -25.34 5.11
N ALA A 12 28.10 -24.29 5.89
CA ALA A 12 28.58 -24.33 7.28
C ALA A 12 27.38 -24.38 8.23
N LEU A 13 27.29 -25.50 8.92
CA LEU A 13 26.34 -25.79 10.01
C LEU A 13 26.90 -25.18 11.29
N LEU A 14 26.25 -24.29 11.96
CA LEU A 14 26.56 -23.86 13.32
C LEU A 14 25.46 -24.28 14.27
N LEU A 15 25.82 -25.24 15.10
CA LEU A 15 25.09 -25.76 16.26
C LEU A 15 25.39 -24.83 17.44
N ALA A 16 24.41 -24.33 18.14
CA ALA A 16 24.58 -23.67 19.43
C ALA A 16 23.62 -24.24 20.46
N LEU A 17 24.23 -24.67 21.54
CA LEU A 17 23.76 -25.46 22.65
C LEU A 17 22.83 -24.68 23.61
N LEU A 18 21.93 -25.45 24.21
CA LEU A 18 21.05 -25.12 25.31
C LEU A 18 21.78 -25.17 26.65
N THR A 19 21.54 -24.25 27.54
CA THR A 19 21.53 -24.39 29.02
C THR A 19 20.60 -23.30 29.54
N GLY A 20 19.61 -23.48 30.40
CA GLY A 20 19.38 -24.40 31.46
C GLY A 20 19.10 -23.67 32.77
N CYS A 21 17.94 -23.94 33.38
CA CYS A 21 17.55 -23.73 34.80
C CYS A 21 17.32 -22.29 35.30
N GLY A 22 16.14 -22.05 35.91
CA GLY A 22 15.89 -22.16 37.31
C GLY A 22 14.51 -21.65 37.74
N SER A 23 13.83 -22.54 38.40
CA SER A 23 12.56 -22.38 39.12
C SER A 23 12.66 -21.45 40.32
N SER A 24 11.57 -20.75 40.70
CA SER A 24 11.12 -20.72 42.08
C SER A 24 9.69 -20.20 42.17
N ALA A 25 8.85 -21.08 42.68
CA ALA A 25 7.48 -20.81 43.12
C ALA A 25 7.50 -20.16 44.51
N SER A 26 6.57 -19.29 44.78
CA SER A 26 6.11 -19.07 46.16
C SER A 26 4.62 -18.72 46.18
N ALA A 27 3.88 -19.62 46.78
CA ALA A 27 2.46 -19.52 47.09
C ALA A 27 2.30 -18.88 48.47
N GLN A 28 1.30 -18.00 48.63
CA GLN A 28 0.67 -17.76 49.93
C GLN A 28 -0.81 -17.39 49.77
N ARG A 29 -1.70 -18.18 50.35
CA ARG A 29 -3.13 -18.02 50.67
C ARG A 29 -3.27 -17.53 52.09
N PRO A 30 -4.50 -17.40 52.61
CA PRO A 30 -5.44 -16.26 52.50
C PRO A 30 -5.80 -15.72 53.88
N VAL A 31 -6.48 -14.61 53.97
CA VAL A 31 -7.27 -14.26 55.17
C VAL A 31 -8.61 -13.62 54.81
N SER A 32 -9.64 -14.32 55.23
CA SER A 32 -11.03 -13.87 55.32
C SER A 32 -11.24 -12.86 56.43
N ALA A 33 -12.03 -11.84 56.18
CA ALA A 33 -12.82 -11.17 57.23
C ALA A 33 -14.06 -10.52 56.61
N SER A 34 -15.17 -11.05 57.10
CA SER A 34 -16.53 -10.53 56.97
C SER A 34 -16.73 -9.23 57.74
N THR A 35 -17.47 -8.24 57.23
CA THR A 35 -18.59 -7.63 57.95
C THR A 35 -19.30 -6.51 57.19
N LYS A 36 -20.61 -6.63 57.22
CA LYS A 36 -21.71 -5.65 57.28
C LYS A 36 -21.98 -4.69 56.12
N ALA A 37 -23.18 -4.94 55.61
CA ALA A 37 -23.97 -4.04 54.76
C ALA A 37 -24.20 -2.67 55.38
N SER A 38 -24.10 -1.63 54.56
CA SER A 38 -24.81 -0.38 54.77
C SER A 38 -25.31 0.12 53.43
N ALA A 39 -26.60 0.17 53.28
CA ALA A 39 -27.29 0.67 52.11
C ALA A 39 -27.14 2.20 52.09
N THR A 40 -26.53 2.73 51.07
CA THR A 40 -26.63 4.15 50.70
C THR A 40 -26.86 4.27 49.19
N ALA A 41 -27.83 5.09 48.86
CA ALA A 41 -28.37 5.33 47.54
C ALA A 41 -27.29 5.53 46.47
N ALA A 42 -27.30 4.67 45.45
CA ALA A 42 -26.46 4.81 44.26
C ALA A 42 -26.99 5.95 43.39
N ALA A 43 -26.31 7.06 43.40
CA ALA A 43 -26.40 8.01 42.31
C ALA A 43 -25.99 7.34 41.02
N ARG A 44 -26.93 7.21 40.08
CA ARG A 44 -26.65 6.79 38.69
C ARG A 44 -25.66 7.78 38.09
N LYS A 45 -24.38 7.41 38.06
CA LYS A 45 -23.44 8.04 37.15
C LYS A 45 -23.90 7.74 35.74
N ALA A 46 -24.33 8.78 35.05
CA ALA A 46 -24.51 8.72 33.60
C ALA A 46 -23.21 8.23 32.99
N SER A 47 -23.24 7.04 32.41
CA SER A 47 -22.14 6.53 31.58
C SER A 47 -22.00 7.48 30.40
N THR A 48 -20.92 8.22 30.35
CA THR A 48 -20.49 8.92 29.14
C THR A 48 -20.46 7.89 28.02
N PRO A 49 -21.11 8.13 26.85
CA PRO A 49 -20.98 7.24 25.71
C PRO A 49 -19.50 7.14 25.37
N ALA A 50 -19.00 5.92 25.15
CA ALA A 50 -17.70 5.72 24.58
C ALA A 50 -17.56 6.59 23.32
N PRO A 51 -16.38 7.19 23.02
CA PRO A 51 -16.18 7.93 21.79
C PRO A 51 -16.64 7.06 20.64
N ALA A 52 -17.53 7.59 19.79
CA ALA A 52 -17.99 6.91 18.59
C ALA A 52 -16.75 6.44 17.85
N GLU A 53 -16.64 5.13 17.67
CA GLU A 53 -15.62 4.48 16.86
C GLU A 53 -15.59 5.23 15.53
N GLY A 54 -14.46 5.89 15.22
CA GLY A 54 -14.35 6.83 14.12
C GLY A 54 -14.95 6.22 12.86
N ALA A 55 -15.97 6.88 12.31
CA ALA A 55 -16.72 6.36 11.16
C ALA A 55 -15.73 5.93 10.09
N ARG A 56 -15.69 4.63 9.79
CA ARG A 56 -14.88 4.05 8.72
C ARG A 56 -15.11 4.88 7.46
N LYS A 57 -14.04 5.36 6.83
CA LYS A 57 -14.17 6.06 5.57
C LYS A 57 -14.68 5.06 4.54
N PRO A 58 -15.87 5.24 3.98
CA PRO A 58 -16.39 4.29 3.03
C PRO A 58 -15.48 4.22 1.81
N VAL A 59 -15.40 3.04 1.19
CA VAL A 59 -14.77 2.91 -0.13
C VAL A 59 -15.40 3.98 -1.04
N PRO A 60 -14.60 4.82 -1.73
CA PRO A 60 -15.14 5.90 -2.53
C PRO A 60 -16.06 5.36 -3.64
N SER A 61 -17.14 6.07 -3.93
CA SER A 61 -17.95 5.77 -5.10
C SER A 61 -17.12 5.89 -6.38
N ALA A 62 -17.59 5.30 -7.48
CA ALA A 62 -16.86 5.37 -8.76
C ALA A 62 -16.63 6.82 -9.22
N ALA A 63 -17.59 7.73 -8.97
CA ALA A 63 -17.47 9.13 -9.33
C ALA A 63 -16.44 9.86 -8.46
N GLU A 64 -16.40 9.60 -7.16
CA GLU A 64 -15.39 10.13 -6.24
C GLU A 64 -14.01 9.60 -6.60
N LEU A 65 -13.87 8.28 -6.81
CA LEU A 65 -12.61 7.67 -7.21
C LEU A 65 -12.05 8.31 -8.49
N LYS A 66 -12.89 8.45 -9.52
CA LYS A 66 -12.53 9.10 -10.79
C LYS A 66 -12.01 10.52 -10.58
N ARG A 67 -12.79 11.35 -9.88
CA ARG A 67 -12.43 12.74 -9.58
C ARG A 67 -11.12 12.83 -8.81
N ASP A 68 -11.01 12.07 -7.72
CA ASP A 68 -9.93 12.20 -6.76
C ASP A 68 -8.62 11.59 -7.29
N MET A 69 -8.68 10.49 -8.07
CA MET A 69 -7.51 9.93 -8.73
C MET A 69 -6.94 10.88 -9.78
N VAL A 70 -7.77 11.45 -10.64
CA VAL A 70 -7.29 12.41 -11.64
C VAL A 70 -6.70 13.65 -10.98
N ALA A 71 -7.36 14.19 -9.96
CA ALA A 71 -6.87 15.35 -9.23
C ALA A 71 -5.53 15.08 -8.55
N ALA A 72 -5.39 13.94 -7.86
CA ALA A 72 -4.17 13.58 -7.15
C ALA A 72 -2.99 13.33 -8.11
N HIS A 73 -3.21 12.63 -9.23
CA HIS A 73 -2.18 12.43 -10.25
C HIS A 73 -1.71 13.76 -10.84
N ASN A 74 -2.64 14.65 -11.18
CA ASN A 74 -2.31 15.94 -11.76
C ASN A 74 -1.58 16.85 -10.76
N ALA A 75 -1.94 16.80 -9.49
CA ALA A 75 -1.19 17.48 -8.44
C ALA A 75 0.25 16.96 -8.33
N ALA A 76 0.45 15.63 -8.33
CA ALA A 76 1.78 15.03 -8.31
C ALA A 76 2.62 15.42 -9.55
N ARG A 77 2.02 15.42 -10.74
CA ARG A 77 2.68 15.83 -11.99
C ARG A 77 3.07 17.30 -11.98
N ALA A 78 2.21 18.17 -11.47
CA ALA A 78 2.51 19.60 -11.34
C ALA A 78 3.62 19.91 -10.31
N GLN A 79 3.79 19.04 -9.30
CA GLN A 79 4.79 19.16 -8.25
C GLN A 79 6.12 18.46 -8.59
N ALA A 80 6.24 17.79 -9.73
CA ALA A 80 7.48 17.16 -10.16
C ALA A 80 8.60 18.20 -10.25
N SER A 81 9.71 18.00 -9.51
CA SER A 81 10.74 19.02 -9.32
C SER A 81 12.17 18.48 -9.26
N ARG A 82 12.39 17.21 -9.59
CA ARG A 82 13.72 16.58 -9.46
C ARG A 82 14.17 15.84 -10.73
N PRO A 83 14.55 16.56 -11.78
CA PRO A 83 14.48 18.02 -12.04
C PRO A 83 13.05 18.49 -12.32
N THR A 84 12.84 19.80 -12.36
CA THR A 84 11.57 20.36 -12.84
C THR A 84 11.40 20.04 -14.32
N PRO A 85 10.30 19.38 -14.74
CA PRO A 85 10.06 19.07 -16.15
C PRO A 85 9.96 20.33 -17.01
N LYS A 86 10.65 20.31 -18.16
CA LYS A 86 10.58 21.41 -19.16
C LYS A 86 10.34 20.81 -20.55
N PRO A 87 9.20 21.11 -21.20
CA PRO A 87 8.03 21.85 -20.67
C PRO A 87 7.35 21.11 -19.50
N ALA A 88 6.42 21.76 -18.80
CA ALA A 88 5.63 21.13 -17.75
C ALA A 88 4.95 19.84 -18.23
N LEU A 89 4.68 18.92 -17.31
CA LEU A 89 4.01 17.68 -17.67
C LEU A 89 2.54 17.96 -18.02
N PRO A 90 2.02 17.41 -19.12
CA PRO A 90 0.60 17.51 -19.43
C PRO A 90 -0.26 16.86 -18.35
N ALA A 91 -1.43 17.43 -18.08
CA ALA A 91 -2.38 16.83 -17.18
C ALA A 91 -2.93 15.51 -17.79
N LEU A 92 -3.18 14.52 -16.90
CA LEU A 92 -3.87 13.29 -17.28
C LEU A 92 -5.38 13.53 -17.30
N THR A 93 -6.04 12.84 -18.22
CA THR A 93 -7.50 12.70 -18.24
C THR A 93 -7.92 11.32 -17.73
N TRP A 94 -9.21 11.13 -17.47
CA TRP A 94 -9.72 9.81 -17.12
C TRP A 94 -9.96 8.96 -18.37
N SER A 95 -9.58 7.67 -18.27
CA SER A 95 -9.88 6.64 -19.26
C SER A 95 -10.86 5.62 -18.68
N ASP A 96 -12.08 5.58 -19.21
CA ASP A 96 -13.06 4.56 -18.81
C ASP A 96 -12.61 3.14 -19.26
N GLU A 97 -11.83 3.03 -20.32
CA GLU A 97 -11.26 1.74 -20.76
C GLU A 97 -10.23 1.21 -19.75
N ALA A 98 -9.28 2.05 -19.36
CA ALA A 98 -8.30 1.72 -18.33
C ALA A 98 -9.00 1.39 -16.99
N ALA A 99 -10.01 2.16 -16.60
CA ALA A 99 -10.78 1.91 -15.38
C ALA A 99 -11.51 0.55 -15.40
N ARG A 100 -12.11 0.17 -16.53
CA ARG A 100 -12.73 -1.17 -16.67
C ARG A 100 -11.69 -2.29 -16.57
N LYS A 101 -10.49 -2.09 -17.14
CA LYS A 101 -9.40 -3.06 -17.05
C LYS A 101 -8.93 -3.20 -15.59
N ALA A 102 -8.68 -2.08 -14.92
CA ALA A 102 -8.31 -2.03 -13.51
C ALA A 102 -9.38 -2.68 -12.61
N GLU A 103 -10.67 -2.41 -12.87
CA GLU A 103 -11.78 -3.00 -12.11
C GLU A 103 -11.86 -4.53 -12.29
N ALA A 104 -11.72 -5.00 -13.53
CA ALA A 104 -11.73 -6.44 -13.80
C ALA A 104 -10.61 -7.15 -13.03
N TYR A 105 -9.42 -6.58 -13.02
CA TYR A 105 -8.29 -7.14 -12.29
C TYR A 105 -8.45 -7.02 -10.76
N ALA A 106 -8.93 -5.89 -10.26
CA ALA A 106 -9.16 -5.71 -8.83
C ALA A 106 -10.09 -6.78 -8.21
N LYS A 107 -11.02 -7.35 -9.00
CA LYS A 107 -11.91 -8.45 -8.58
C LYS A 107 -11.16 -9.74 -8.24
N GLU A 108 -9.96 -9.92 -8.77
CA GLU A 108 -9.12 -11.08 -8.50
C GLU A 108 -8.48 -11.00 -7.10
N CYS A 109 -8.37 -9.79 -6.52
CA CYS A 109 -7.74 -9.57 -5.22
C CYS A 109 -6.31 -10.13 -5.18
N ARG A 110 -5.48 -9.73 -6.13
CA ARG A 110 -4.06 -10.11 -6.23
C ARG A 110 -3.20 -8.86 -6.18
N PHE A 111 -2.23 -8.85 -5.27
CA PHE A 111 -1.26 -7.75 -5.16
C PHE A 111 0.01 -8.08 -5.96
N GLU A 112 -0.16 -8.21 -7.25
CA GLU A 112 0.89 -8.41 -8.25
C GLU A 112 0.44 -7.77 -9.56
N HIS A 113 1.36 -7.47 -10.47
CA HIS A 113 0.99 -6.86 -11.74
C HIS A 113 0.13 -7.79 -12.59
N ASN A 114 -0.91 -7.20 -13.20
CA ASN A 114 -1.80 -7.92 -14.10
C ASN A 114 -1.05 -8.39 -15.36
N PRO A 115 -0.84 -9.70 -15.55
CA PRO A 115 -0.15 -10.22 -16.74
C PRO A 115 -0.93 -9.96 -18.02
N ASN A 116 -2.24 -9.74 -17.91
CA ASN A 116 -3.16 -9.51 -19.03
C ASN A 116 -3.58 -8.04 -19.18
N ARG A 117 -2.79 -7.08 -18.62
CA ARG A 117 -3.12 -5.65 -18.73
C ARG A 117 -3.06 -5.11 -20.16
N GLY A 118 -2.41 -5.84 -21.07
CA GLY A 118 -2.27 -5.40 -22.47
C GLY A 118 -1.33 -4.21 -22.61
N ALA A 119 -1.73 -3.21 -23.37
CA ALA A 119 -0.94 -2.01 -23.63
C ALA A 119 -1.15 -0.90 -22.59
N PHE A 120 -1.35 -1.27 -21.32
CA PHE A 120 -1.44 -0.32 -20.20
C PHE A 120 -0.21 -0.40 -19.31
N GLY A 121 0.24 0.75 -18.80
CA GLY A 121 1.06 0.80 -17.61
C GLY A 121 0.19 0.53 -16.38
N GLU A 122 0.79 0.12 -15.25
CA GLU A 122 0.01 -0.20 -14.07
C GLU A 122 0.73 0.19 -12.78
N ASN A 123 0.00 0.80 -11.85
CA ASN A 123 0.43 0.95 -10.46
C ASN A 123 -0.56 0.25 -9.54
N LEU A 124 -0.03 -0.39 -8.50
CA LEU A 124 -0.80 -1.08 -7.47
C LEU A 124 -0.51 -0.48 -6.10
N ALA A 125 -1.53 -0.48 -5.24
CA ALA A 125 -1.35 -0.21 -3.81
C ALA A 125 -2.23 -1.14 -2.98
N ALA A 126 -1.75 -1.49 -1.80
CA ALA A 126 -2.49 -2.28 -0.82
C ALA A 126 -2.38 -1.64 0.56
N ALA A 127 -3.47 -1.64 1.30
CA ALA A 127 -3.50 -1.19 2.69
C ALA A 127 -4.56 -1.96 3.49
N THR A 128 -4.52 -1.82 4.81
CA THR A 128 -5.65 -2.20 5.64
C THR A 128 -6.83 -1.26 5.34
N PRO A 129 -8.08 -1.74 5.48
CA PRO A 129 -9.24 -0.92 5.13
C PRO A 129 -9.24 0.43 5.86
N ASP A 130 -9.74 1.45 5.20
CA ASP A 130 -9.97 2.79 5.76
C ASP A 130 -8.71 3.56 6.24
N THR A 131 -7.51 3.04 5.96
CA THR A 131 -6.27 3.71 6.39
C THR A 131 -5.78 4.75 5.39
N TRP A 132 -6.00 4.54 4.09
CA TRP A 132 -5.56 5.44 3.05
C TRP A 132 -6.71 6.04 2.25
N THR A 133 -6.61 7.32 1.99
CA THR A 133 -7.44 8.00 1.00
C THR A 133 -6.82 7.84 -0.40
N THR A 134 -7.61 8.08 -1.44
CA THR A 134 -7.16 8.14 -2.83
C THR A 134 -5.94 9.06 -3.01
N ALA A 135 -5.96 10.24 -2.40
CA ALA A 135 -4.85 11.18 -2.45
C ALA A 135 -3.58 10.64 -1.78
N GLN A 136 -3.72 9.92 -0.66
CA GLN A 136 -2.58 9.30 0.02
C GLN A 136 -1.96 8.15 -0.77
N VAL A 137 -2.76 7.39 -1.51
CA VAL A 137 -2.26 6.35 -2.42
C VAL A 137 -1.36 6.98 -3.48
N VAL A 138 -1.84 7.98 -4.20
CA VAL A 138 -1.06 8.65 -5.25
C VAL A 138 0.15 9.38 -4.66
N LYS A 139 -0.01 10.00 -3.47
CA LYS A 139 1.11 10.60 -2.76
C LYS A 139 2.20 9.57 -2.43
N GLY A 140 1.83 8.38 -1.97
CA GLY A 140 2.78 7.30 -1.70
C GLY A 140 3.60 6.93 -2.94
N TRP A 141 2.96 6.83 -4.10
CA TRP A 141 3.66 6.63 -5.36
C TRP A 141 4.56 7.81 -5.74
N ALA A 142 4.10 9.04 -5.55
CA ALA A 142 4.88 10.25 -5.85
C ALA A 142 6.09 10.42 -4.92
N ASP A 143 5.98 10.02 -3.65
CA ASP A 143 7.05 10.11 -2.65
C ASP A 143 8.27 9.24 -3.01
N GLU A 144 8.13 8.21 -3.84
CA GLU A 144 9.23 7.42 -4.39
C GLU A 144 10.25 8.28 -5.18
N SER A 145 9.86 9.49 -5.58
CA SER A 145 10.76 10.50 -6.18
C SER A 145 12.00 10.79 -5.34
N ALA A 146 11.93 10.60 -4.02
CA ALA A 146 13.06 10.78 -3.11
C ALA A 146 14.18 9.75 -3.32
N ASP A 147 13.85 8.61 -3.92
CA ASP A 147 14.75 7.50 -4.17
C ASP A 147 15.13 7.34 -5.66
N TYR A 148 14.57 8.16 -6.56
CA TYR A 148 14.86 8.15 -7.99
C TYR A 148 16.02 9.09 -8.35
N ASP A 149 17.09 8.54 -8.94
CA ASP A 149 18.19 9.32 -9.54
C ASP A 149 17.84 9.61 -11.01
N PHE A 150 17.37 10.82 -11.27
CA PHE A 150 16.96 11.22 -12.61
C PHE A 150 18.17 11.28 -13.57
N ALA A 151 19.36 11.67 -13.10
CA ALA A 151 20.53 11.78 -13.95
C ALA A 151 20.91 10.40 -14.52
N ARG A 152 20.86 9.38 -13.67
CA ARG A 152 21.15 8.00 -14.05
C ARG A 152 19.95 7.24 -14.62
N GLY A 153 18.73 7.71 -14.38
CA GLY A 153 17.50 6.98 -14.74
C GLY A 153 17.30 5.71 -13.87
N THR A 154 17.77 5.71 -12.64
CA THR A 154 17.77 4.52 -11.77
C THR A 154 17.19 4.82 -10.40
N CYS A 155 16.70 3.80 -9.72
CA CYS A 155 16.28 3.86 -8.33
C CYS A 155 17.44 3.51 -7.39
N LYS A 156 17.46 4.05 -6.19
CA LYS A 156 18.42 3.65 -5.14
C LYS A 156 18.33 2.15 -4.87
N PRO A 157 19.44 1.48 -4.54
CA PRO A 157 19.44 0.06 -4.25
C PRO A 157 18.41 -0.32 -3.17
N GLY A 158 17.61 -1.37 -3.44
CA GLY A 158 16.58 -1.86 -2.55
C GLY A 158 15.33 -0.99 -2.43
N LYS A 159 15.22 0.09 -3.22
CA LYS A 159 14.05 0.96 -3.27
C LYS A 159 13.21 0.70 -4.51
N MET A 160 11.98 1.18 -4.48
CA MET A 160 11.07 1.18 -5.62
C MET A 160 10.87 2.63 -6.10
N CYS A 161 10.83 2.82 -7.41
CA CYS A 161 10.56 4.12 -8.04
C CYS A 161 9.61 3.99 -9.22
N GLY A 162 9.19 2.77 -9.54
CA GLY A 162 8.37 2.48 -10.71
C GLY A 162 6.99 3.13 -10.65
N HIS A 163 6.43 3.29 -9.46
CA HIS A 163 5.15 3.96 -9.32
C HIS A 163 5.30 5.47 -9.60
N TYR A 164 6.33 6.11 -9.03
CA TYR A 164 6.62 7.51 -9.30
C TYR A 164 6.84 7.76 -10.79
N THR A 165 7.74 6.99 -11.43
CA THR A 165 8.08 7.20 -12.83
C THR A 165 6.88 7.03 -13.75
N GLN A 166 5.96 6.09 -13.44
CA GLN A 166 4.70 5.96 -14.17
C GLN A 166 3.77 7.16 -13.96
N VAL A 167 3.60 7.66 -12.72
CA VAL A 167 2.76 8.83 -12.43
C VAL A 167 3.21 10.05 -13.22
N VAL A 168 4.53 10.26 -13.34
CA VAL A 168 5.10 11.44 -14.01
C VAL A 168 5.54 11.18 -15.46
N TRP A 169 5.18 10.01 -16.02
CA TRP A 169 5.55 9.67 -17.39
C TRP A 169 4.93 10.66 -18.38
N ARG A 170 5.81 11.36 -19.13
CA ARG A 170 5.41 12.51 -19.98
C ARG A 170 4.39 12.12 -21.05
N THR A 171 4.61 10.97 -21.71
CA THR A 171 3.77 10.56 -22.83
C THR A 171 2.48 9.86 -22.42
N THR A 172 2.32 9.52 -21.14
CA THR A 172 1.04 9.05 -20.59
C THR A 172 0.03 10.19 -20.63
N LYS A 173 -1.17 9.94 -21.15
CA LYS A 173 -2.24 10.92 -21.37
C LYS A 173 -3.44 10.70 -20.49
N ALA A 174 -3.66 9.45 -20.08
CA ALA A 174 -4.87 9.09 -19.34
C ALA A 174 -4.58 8.04 -18.28
N VAL A 175 -5.42 8.02 -17.25
CA VAL A 175 -5.41 7.04 -16.16
C VAL A 175 -6.83 6.58 -15.87
N GLY A 176 -7.00 5.31 -15.56
CA GLY A 176 -8.24 4.74 -15.07
C GLY A 176 -7.97 3.81 -13.90
N CYS A 177 -8.69 3.96 -12.82
CA CYS A 177 -8.42 3.25 -11.58
C CYS A 177 -9.64 2.53 -11.04
N ALA A 178 -9.39 1.52 -10.22
CA ALA A 178 -10.39 0.83 -9.41
C ALA A 178 -9.85 0.62 -8.00
N THR A 179 -10.73 0.51 -7.03
CA THR A 179 -10.41 0.07 -5.67
C THR A 179 -11.40 -0.98 -5.21
N ARG A 180 -10.93 -1.93 -4.39
CA ARG A 180 -11.73 -3.04 -3.89
C ARG A 180 -11.30 -3.47 -2.50
N LEU A 181 -12.29 -3.78 -1.65
CA LEU A 181 -12.05 -4.56 -0.43
C LEU A 181 -11.94 -6.05 -0.79
N CYS A 182 -10.87 -6.64 -0.37
CA CYS A 182 -10.51 -8.03 -0.64
C CYS A 182 -10.50 -8.83 0.66
N THR A 183 -10.98 -10.08 0.60
CA THR A 183 -11.00 -11.02 1.73
C THR A 183 -10.16 -12.27 1.49
N LYS A 184 -9.37 -12.26 0.41
CA LYS A 184 -8.45 -13.34 0.03
C LYS A 184 -7.12 -12.75 -0.43
N ASN A 185 -6.08 -13.59 -0.48
CA ASN A 185 -4.76 -13.24 -1.01
C ASN A 185 -4.13 -11.99 -0.36
N SER A 186 -4.33 -11.80 0.95
CA SER A 186 -3.79 -10.63 1.67
C SER A 186 -2.26 -10.58 1.56
N PRO A 187 -1.67 -9.46 1.08
CA PRO A 187 -0.21 -9.30 1.07
C PRO A 187 0.38 -9.07 2.47
N PHE A 188 -0.48 -8.88 3.48
CA PHE A 188 -0.08 -8.64 4.88
C PHE A 188 -0.10 -9.92 5.73
N GLY A 189 -0.30 -11.08 5.09
CA GLY A 189 -0.38 -12.38 5.75
C GLY A 189 -1.81 -12.81 6.10
N ALA A 190 -1.94 -14.06 6.52
CA ALA A 190 -3.26 -14.71 6.75
C ALA A 190 -4.05 -14.09 7.92
N SER A 191 -3.39 -13.42 8.86
CA SER A 191 -4.04 -12.74 9.98
C SER A 191 -4.82 -11.49 9.58
N VAL A 192 -4.54 -10.91 8.42
CA VAL A 192 -5.27 -9.75 7.90
C VAL A 192 -6.36 -10.25 6.95
N GLY A 193 -7.56 -10.49 7.52
CA GLY A 193 -8.68 -11.07 6.78
C GLY A 193 -9.29 -10.18 5.72
N THR A 194 -9.20 -8.85 5.87
CA THR A 194 -9.71 -7.88 4.90
C THR A 194 -8.65 -6.83 4.63
N TRP A 195 -8.44 -6.51 3.35
CA TRP A 195 -7.50 -5.50 2.90
C TRP A 195 -8.07 -4.74 1.70
N GLN A 196 -7.53 -3.58 1.41
CA GLN A 196 -7.97 -2.77 0.30
C GLN A 196 -6.91 -2.75 -0.79
N LEU A 197 -7.33 -3.03 -2.02
CA LEU A 197 -6.51 -2.98 -3.24
C LEU A 197 -6.89 -1.75 -4.06
N TRP A 198 -5.89 -1.02 -4.55
CA TRP A 198 -6.03 -0.03 -5.62
C TRP A 198 -5.24 -0.50 -6.84
N VAL A 199 -5.86 -0.38 -8.00
CA VAL A 199 -5.27 -0.66 -9.30
C VAL A 199 -5.47 0.56 -10.16
N CYS A 200 -4.40 1.10 -10.76
CA CYS A 200 -4.47 2.17 -11.74
C CYS A 200 -3.76 1.74 -13.02
N ASP A 201 -4.47 1.80 -14.13
CA ASP A 201 -3.96 1.54 -15.46
C ASP A 201 -3.76 2.85 -16.23
N TYR A 202 -2.66 2.94 -16.99
CA TYR A 202 -2.21 4.17 -17.66
C TYR A 202 -2.12 3.98 -19.16
N ALA A 203 -2.57 4.99 -19.92
CA ALA A 203 -2.57 4.98 -21.39
C ALA A 203 -1.98 6.27 -21.96
N PRO A 204 -1.00 6.18 -22.88
CA PRO A 204 -0.10 5.05 -23.14
C PRO A 204 0.70 4.62 -21.91
N PRO A 205 1.25 3.40 -21.90
CA PRO A 205 2.10 2.94 -20.80
C PRO A 205 3.37 3.78 -20.68
N GLY A 206 3.90 3.86 -19.47
CA GLY A 206 5.22 4.38 -19.20
C GLY A 206 6.22 3.29 -18.84
N ASN A 207 7.31 3.69 -18.21
CA ASN A 207 8.34 2.82 -17.68
C ASN A 207 9.03 1.92 -18.74
N TRP A 208 9.29 2.49 -19.92
CA TRP A 208 10.08 1.81 -20.92
C TRP A 208 11.53 1.66 -20.48
N VAL A 209 12.08 0.46 -20.66
CA VAL A 209 13.45 0.14 -20.24
C VAL A 209 14.43 1.07 -20.96
N GLY A 210 15.30 1.72 -20.17
CA GLY A 210 16.31 2.67 -20.70
C GLY A 210 15.79 4.09 -20.91
N GLU A 211 14.49 4.35 -20.72
CA GLU A 211 13.92 5.69 -20.87
C GLU A 211 13.69 6.37 -19.52
N LYS A 212 13.70 7.70 -19.54
CA LYS A 212 13.37 8.54 -18.40
C LYS A 212 11.92 9.00 -18.49
N PRO A 213 11.27 9.29 -17.35
CA PRO A 213 9.86 9.66 -17.36
C PRO A 213 9.59 11.00 -18.05
N TYR A 214 10.59 11.92 -18.13
CA TYR A 214 10.49 13.22 -18.81
C TYR A 214 11.85 13.85 -19.07
#